data_6a9aaaedaa4babde803b21185498e6ba
#
_entry.id   6a9aaaedaa4babde803b21185498e6ba
#
_cell.length_a   1.000
_cell.length_b   1.000
_cell.length_c   1.000
_cell.angle_alpha   90.00
_cell.angle_beta   90.00
_cell.angle_gamma   90.00
#
_symmetry.space_group_name_H-M   'P 1'
#
loop_
_entity.id
_entity.type
_entity.pdbx_description
1 polymer ?
#
loop_
_entity_poly.entity_id
_entity_poly.type
_entity_poly.pdbx_seq_one_letter_code
_entity_poly.pdbx_strand_id
1 'polypeptide(L)'
;MILPVRDTRRRSGRSPRNTPGIGYRKRVTASVPADEETGVGNDDAVSTAASSGSVDTAPLGTPSTGATTAVAAPEPGIASASPTPALTKPPFVPRTRRSADAPAEPAESAESAESADDADALTDPAAPQWADEDTTATALTWVDTATIATHSPLATLESTTEPESATGLFRDAHLRPAFLRPGVLLPLSTIVGLIAVYAGTTLLWPLHEVPPTVQSVEVQTVPAPSAAVAWPTQGSGAVGIAGLSTVASIPDAVSIASITKVVSSLMVLDRMPLALGEQGPEFAFTRSDSVKYWDYRRSDQSALDVPVGGVLTEYQLLQGTLLGSANNYIDRLAAEIWGSDREFARAAEVWLGERGLSDITVVTPSGFDERNVATPEALIALAERAMQNPVFAEIVGTVSVDLPGAGTVVNTNKMLGEPGVVGVKTGTLVGWNLLAAKDVTIGDTTVHLFATALNQEGDEERLALTRSLFAEAEAALQAQEPVVAASTVVGRVTTLWGEEVDIVTDADTDVVLWNGAAATAVTDVDLGEERDRDDTVGALTATGPLDEATTPLVLADDIEGPSPWWRLTHPFELLGIISDRS
;
A
#
# COMPACT_ATOMS: atom_id res chain seq x y z
N MET A 1 -44.00 33.82 7.30
CA MET A 1 -44.37 35.25 7.27
C MET A 1 -43.20 35.95 6.59
N ILE A 2 -43.33 36.05 5.30
CA ILE A 2 -43.19 37.20 4.41
C ILE A 2 -41.78 37.78 4.27
N LEU A 3 -41.21 37.49 3.12
CA LEU A 3 -40.32 38.28 2.25
C LEU A 3 -40.86 39.71 2.00
N PRO A 4 -40.21 40.69 1.36
CA PRO A 4 -39.38 40.66 0.17
C PRO A 4 -38.24 41.73 0.09
N VAL A 5 -37.19 41.53 -0.76
CA VAL A 5 -36.98 41.99 -2.17
C VAL A 5 -36.80 43.52 -2.40
N ARG A 6 -35.65 43.89 -3.01
CA ARG A 6 -35.39 44.76 -4.19
C ARG A 6 -34.00 45.39 -4.12
N ASP A 7 -33.12 45.15 -5.00
CA ASP A 7 -32.90 45.46 -6.43
C ASP A 7 -32.72 46.96 -6.71
N THR A 8 -31.62 47.33 -7.33
CA THR A 8 -31.44 48.20 -8.50
C THR A 8 -29.99 48.66 -8.68
N ARG A 9 -29.33 48.17 -9.74
CA ARG A 9 -29.01 48.85 -11.01
C ARG A 9 -27.87 49.87 -11.06
N ARG A 10 -26.90 49.49 -11.89
CA ARG A 10 -26.40 50.07 -13.18
C ARG A 10 -25.38 51.21 -13.06
N ARG A 11 -24.26 51.17 -13.73
CA ARG A 11 -23.89 51.33 -15.15
C ARG A 11 -22.34 51.37 -15.23
N SER A 12 -21.78 50.63 -16.07
CA SER A 12 -21.28 50.84 -17.45
C SER A 12 -19.94 51.56 -17.59
N GLY A 13 -19.01 50.91 -18.33
CA GLY A 13 -18.22 51.68 -19.25
C GLY A 13 -16.91 51.05 -19.69
N ARG A 14 -16.96 50.38 -20.83
CA ARG A 14 -15.99 50.36 -21.94
C ARG A 14 -14.57 49.80 -21.77
N SER A 15 -14.42 48.69 -22.48
CA SER A 15 -13.23 48.29 -23.24
C SER A 15 -12.94 49.29 -24.39
N PRO A 16 -11.70 49.36 -24.91
CA PRO A 16 -11.48 48.65 -26.17
C PRO A 16 -10.09 48.01 -26.34
N ARG A 17 -10.10 46.84 -27.00
CA ARG A 17 -9.39 46.44 -28.24
C ARG A 17 -7.98 46.99 -28.48
N ASN A 18 -7.00 46.07 -28.60
CA ASN A 18 -6.45 45.68 -29.90
C ASN A 18 -5.34 44.62 -29.75
N THR A 19 -5.50 43.59 -30.49
CA THR A 19 -4.52 42.65 -31.04
C THR A 19 -3.80 43.33 -32.22
N PRO A 20 -2.73 42.79 -32.90
CA PRO A 20 -2.09 41.47 -32.86
C PRO A 20 -0.57 41.50 -33.06
N GLY A 21 0.08 40.32 -33.03
CA GLY A 21 1.18 40.18 -33.97
C GLY A 21 2.36 39.29 -33.59
N ILE A 22 2.43 38.15 -34.28
CA ILE A 22 3.63 37.52 -34.87
C ILE A 22 4.65 36.93 -33.87
N GLY A 23 4.80 35.66 -33.65
CA GLY A 23 5.16 34.59 -34.60
C GLY A 23 6.67 34.54 -34.89
N TYR A 24 7.39 33.65 -34.17
CA TYR A 24 8.58 33.03 -34.78
C TYR A 24 8.86 31.65 -34.14
N ARG A 25 8.57 30.61 -34.93
CA ARG A 25 9.18 29.29 -34.82
C ARG A 25 10.64 29.43 -35.34
N LYS A 26 11.59 28.80 -34.63
CA LYS A 26 12.79 28.25 -35.29
C LYS A 26 13.14 26.91 -34.64
N ARG A 27 12.86 25.85 -35.38
CA ARG A 27 13.60 24.58 -35.35
C ARG A 27 15.01 24.89 -35.89
N VAL A 28 16.02 24.29 -35.27
CA VAL A 28 17.23 23.90 -35.97
C VAL A 28 17.65 22.52 -35.50
N THR A 29 17.67 21.65 -36.45
CA THR A 29 18.15 20.28 -36.47
C THR A 29 19.68 20.25 -36.56
N ALA A 30 20.25 19.25 -35.89
CA ALA A 30 21.38 18.36 -36.24
C ALA A 30 22.49 18.87 -37.14
N SER A 31 23.73 18.59 -36.76
CA SER A 31 24.63 17.69 -37.51
C SER A 31 25.99 17.59 -36.81
N VAL A 32 26.44 16.35 -36.71
CA VAL A 32 27.82 15.90 -36.51
C VAL A 32 28.62 16.20 -37.81
N PRO A 33 29.92 16.45 -37.76
CA PRO A 33 30.80 15.59 -38.52
C PRO A 33 32.01 15.06 -37.73
N ALA A 34 32.42 13.89 -38.19
CA ALA A 34 33.64 13.17 -37.90
C ALA A 34 34.79 13.66 -38.77
N ASP A 35 35.98 13.10 -38.44
CA ASP A 35 37.24 12.98 -39.20
C ASP A 35 38.18 14.20 -39.13
N GLU A 36 39.45 14.07 -39.00
CA GLU A 36 40.52 13.18 -39.42
C GLU A 36 41.83 13.60 -38.73
N GLU A 37 42.55 12.63 -38.19
CA GLU A 37 43.89 12.14 -38.52
C GLU A 37 45.08 13.10 -38.58
N THR A 38 46.14 12.52 -38.15
CA THR A 38 47.61 12.66 -38.33
C THR A 38 48.30 13.24 -37.10
N GLY A 39 49.33 12.68 -36.54
CA GLY A 39 50.20 11.57 -36.85
C GLY A 39 51.57 11.85 -36.22
N VAL A 40 52.25 10.77 -35.86
CA VAL A 40 53.72 10.66 -35.72
C VAL A 40 54.34 11.33 -34.48
N GLY A 41 55.11 10.71 -33.67
CA GLY A 41 55.87 9.46 -33.61
C GLY A 41 56.85 9.49 -32.48
N ASN A 42 57.27 8.29 -32.17
CA ASN A 42 58.61 7.88 -31.69
C ASN A 42 59.09 8.39 -30.32
N ASP A 43 59.65 7.64 -29.58
CA ASP A 43 60.39 6.39 -29.38
C ASP A 43 60.95 6.43 -27.97
N ASP A 44 61.14 5.44 -27.34
CA ASP A 44 62.09 4.41 -26.96
C ASP A 44 61.85 4.04 -25.49
N ALA A 45 61.50 2.85 -25.17
CA ALA A 45 62.22 1.59 -25.11
C ALA A 45 63.07 1.40 -23.83
N VAL A 46 62.87 0.20 -23.31
CA VAL A 46 63.88 -0.63 -22.61
C VAL A 46 63.95 -0.42 -21.09
N SER A 47 63.81 -1.39 -20.22
CA SER A 47 63.96 -2.84 -20.24
C SER A 47 63.90 -3.36 -18.79
N THR A 48 63.24 -4.49 -18.60
CA THR A 48 63.73 -5.66 -17.79
C THR A 48 64.36 -5.39 -16.41
N ALA A 49 64.05 -6.15 -15.35
CA ALA A 49 63.94 -7.58 -15.12
C ALA A 49 63.54 -7.81 -13.66
N ALA A 50 62.66 -8.68 -13.40
CA ALA A 50 62.78 -9.99 -12.79
C ALA A 50 63.89 -10.26 -11.76
N SER A 51 63.47 -10.67 -10.56
CA SER A 51 64.04 -11.81 -9.78
C SER A 51 63.33 -11.87 -8.42
N SER A 52 62.41 -12.78 -8.09
CA SER A 52 62.58 -14.17 -7.63
C SER A 52 63.42 -14.35 -6.40
N GLY A 53 62.82 -14.96 -5.40
CA GLY A 53 63.48 -15.59 -4.26
C GLY A 53 62.57 -15.54 -3.01
N SER A 54 61.71 -16.39 -2.73
CA SER A 54 61.52 -17.72 -2.20
C SER A 54 62.31 -18.06 -0.94
N VAL A 55 61.55 -18.59 0.07
CA VAL A 55 61.88 -19.62 1.07
C VAL A 55 62.65 -19.08 2.31
N ASP A 56 62.26 -19.30 3.58
CA ASP A 56 61.93 -20.55 4.22
C ASP A 56 61.48 -20.36 5.70
N THR A 57 60.54 -21.18 6.11
CA THR A 57 60.42 -21.98 7.35
C THR A 57 60.59 -21.38 8.74
N ALA A 58 59.55 -21.66 9.54
CA ALA A 58 59.49 -21.76 10.99
C ALA A 58 60.56 -22.76 11.56
N PRO A 59 60.79 -22.95 12.90
CA PRO A 59 59.76 -23.33 13.85
C PRO A 59 59.99 -22.98 15.36
N LEU A 60 58.90 -23.20 16.15
CA LEU A 60 58.79 -23.79 17.48
C LEU A 60 59.74 -23.37 18.65
N GLY A 61 59.11 -22.96 19.75
CA GLY A 61 59.74 -22.95 21.04
C GLY A 61 58.86 -22.48 22.20
N THR A 62 58.05 -23.34 22.75
CA THR A 62 57.65 -23.32 24.17
C THR A 62 58.62 -24.25 24.93
N PRO A 63 58.71 -24.31 26.31
CA PRO A 63 58.02 -23.63 27.40
C PRO A 63 58.98 -23.21 28.51
N SER A 64 58.56 -22.53 29.58
CA SER A 64 58.94 -22.88 30.97
C SER A 64 58.32 -21.96 32.04
N THR A 65 57.44 -22.52 32.78
CA THR A 65 57.22 -22.44 34.25
C THR A 65 58.17 -21.60 35.09
N GLY A 66 57.60 -20.80 35.98
CA GLY A 66 58.25 -20.15 37.10
C GLY A 66 57.22 -19.57 38.07
N ALA A 67 56.86 -20.38 39.04
CA ALA A 67 56.05 -20.05 40.20
C ALA A 67 56.80 -19.19 41.24
N THR A 68 56.02 -18.59 42.14
CA THR A 68 56.37 -18.16 43.52
C THR A 68 56.23 -16.64 43.64
N THR A 69 55.53 -16.01 44.55
CA THR A 69 55.04 -16.25 45.88
C THR A 69 54.06 -15.14 46.26
N ALA A 70 53.05 -15.50 47.00
CA ALA A 70 52.14 -14.63 47.72
C ALA A 70 52.85 -13.81 48.82
N VAL A 71 52.38 -12.53 48.96
CA VAL A 71 52.49 -11.86 50.29
C VAL A 71 51.13 -11.18 50.53
N ALA A 72 50.60 -11.53 51.68
CA ALA A 72 49.31 -11.17 52.24
C ALA A 72 49.26 -9.74 52.79
N ALA A 73 48.04 -9.28 52.92
CA ALA A 73 47.39 -8.18 53.59
C ALA A 73 48.09 -7.45 54.77
N PRO A 74 47.60 -6.25 55.20
CA PRO A 74 46.47 -6.31 56.13
C PRO A 74 45.36 -5.24 55.91
N GLU A 75 44.18 -5.66 56.25
CA GLU A 75 43.11 -4.75 56.70
C GLU A 75 43.48 -4.10 58.02
N PRO A 76 43.01 -2.90 58.33
CA PRO A 76 42.15 -2.79 59.48
C PRO A 76 41.00 -1.79 59.37
N GLY A 77 39.89 -2.14 59.93
CA GLY A 77 39.34 -1.47 61.08
C GLY A 77 37.93 -0.85 60.78
N ILE A 78 36.95 -1.57 61.23
CA ILE A 78 35.59 -1.20 61.50
C ILE A 78 35.48 0.04 62.36
N ALA A 79 34.75 1.10 61.89
CA ALA A 79 34.19 2.09 62.81
C ALA A 79 32.68 2.25 62.44
N SER A 80 31.91 1.71 63.35
CA SER A 80 30.46 1.84 63.47
C SER A 80 30.06 3.30 63.65
N ALA A 81 29.15 3.81 62.80
CA ALA A 81 28.40 5.03 63.10
C ALA A 81 26.90 4.76 62.89
N SER A 82 26.18 4.95 63.96
CA SER A 82 24.73 4.75 64.14
C SER A 82 23.86 5.61 63.23
N PRO A 83 22.63 5.14 62.93
CA PRO A 83 21.73 5.82 61.99
C PRO A 83 20.99 7.00 62.65
N THR A 84 20.89 8.09 61.91
CA THR A 84 20.03 9.24 62.23
C THR A 84 18.60 8.92 61.76
N PRO A 85 17.53 9.25 62.53
CA PRO A 85 16.18 8.80 62.26
C PRO A 85 15.53 9.56 61.09
N ALA A 86 14.86 8.77 60.25
CA ALA A 86 14.01 9.25 59.16
C ALA A 86 12.79 10.02 59.69
N LEU A 87 12.59 11.22 59.20
CA LEU A 87 11.34 11.98 59.32
C LEU A 87 10.25 11.35 58.45
N THR A 88 9.34 10.65 59.11
CA THR A 88 8.10 10.14 58.53
C THR A 88 7.14 11.32 58.24
N LYS A 89 6.80 11.51 56.97
CA LYS A 89 5.63 12.31 56.55
C LYS A 89 4.34 11.56 56.90
N PRO A 90 3.34 12.25 57.46
CA PRO A 90 2.02 11.64 57.73
C PRO A 90 1.26 11.37 56.44
N PRO A 91 0.36 10.34 56.40
CA PRO A 91 -0.41 10.00 55.26
C PRO A 91 -1.51 11.06 54.95
N PHE A 92 -1.61 11.40 53.70
CA PHE A 92 -2.66 12.26 53.16
C PHE A 92 -4.00 11.51 53.14
N VAL A 93 -4.97 11.99 53.89
CA VAL A 93 -6.35 11.51 53.89
C VAL A 93 -7.15 12.32 52.86
N PRO A 94 -7.80 11.68 51.87
CA PRO A 94 -8.67 12.41 50.96
C PRO A 94 -9.94 12.84 51.70
N ARG A 95 -10.21 14.15 51.73
CA ARG A 95 -11.51 14.72 52.16
C ARG A 95 -12.56 14.41 51.09
N THR A 96 -13.48 13.54 51.43
CA THR A 96 -14.76 13.43 50.74
C THR A 96 -15.58 14.71 50.91
N ARG A 97 -15.84 15.38 49.79
CA ARG A 97 -16.91 16.38 49.73
C ARG A 97 -18.24 15.70 49.59
N ARG A 98 -19.08 15.95 50.60
CA ARG A 98 -20.47 15.53 50.74
C ARG A 98 -21.30 16.21 49.66
N SER A 99 -22.07 15.41 48.94
CA SER A 99 -23.24 15.79 48.15
C SER A 99 -24.27 16.50 49.02
N ALA A 100 -24.86 17.50 48.50
CA ALA A 100 -26.20 17.93 48.83
C ALA A 100 -26.91 18.29 47.52
N ASP A 101 -28.01 17.64 47.40
CA ASP A 101 -29.32 17.92 46.83
C ASP A 101 -29.58 17.49 45.40
N ALA A 102 -30.33 16.37 45.39
CA ALA A 102 -31.35 16.08 44.40
C ALA A 102 -32.65 16.84 44.73
N PRO A 103 -33.54 17.10 43.76
CA PRO A 103 -34.78 16.32 43.81
C PRO A 103 -35.25 15.76 42.47
N ALA A 104 -35.67 14.49 42.60
CA ALA A 104 -37.01 13.96 42.25
C ALA A 104 -37.39 13.85 40.79
N GLU A 105 -37.50 12.60 40.44
CA GLU A 105 -38.35 12.01 39.40
C GLU A 105 -39.82 12.47 39.52
N PRO A 106 -40.63 12.26 38.44
CA PRO A 106 -41.47 11.08 38.53
C PRO A 106 -41.44 10.14 37.33
N ALA A 107 -41.49 8.87 37.71
CA ALA A 107 -41.95 7.75 36.93
C ALA A 107 -43.45 7.86 36.65
N GLU A 108 -43.88 7.35 35.54
CA GLU A 108 -45.14 6.60 35.27
C GLU A 108 -45.04 6.08 33.86
N SER A 109 -45.24 4.94 33.60
CA SER A 109 -46.06 3.77 33.88
C SER A 109 -46.17 3.03 32.59
N ALA A 110 -45.90 1.77 32.69
CA ALA A 110 -46.31 0.77 31.74
C ALA A 110 -47.82 0.73 31.65
N GLU A 111 -48.36 0.54 30.46
CA GLU A 111 -49.54 -0.30 30.30
C GLU A 111 -49.63 -0.88 28.90
N SER A 112 -49.71 -2.15 28.92
CA SER A 112 -50.16 -3.10 27.92
C SER A 112 -51.60 -2.85 27.47
N ALA A 113 -51.86 -3.12 26.20
CA ALA A 113 -53.07 -3.71 25.63
C ALA A 113 -52.83 -3.82 24.10
N GLU A 114 -52.65 -5.00 23.56
CA GLU A 114 -53.67 -5.95 23.13
C GLU A 114 -54.57 -5.43 22.00
N SER A 115 -54.50 -6.18 20.99
CA SER A 115 -55.47 -6.62 19.98
C SER A 115 -55.31 -6.11 18.59
N ALA A 116 -55.09 -7.08 17.82
CA ALA A 116 -55.95 -7.63 16.74
C ALA A 116 -55.68 -7.14 15.34
N ASP A 117 -55.36 -8.17 14.58
CA ASP A 117 -55.80 -8.45 13.22
C ASP A 117 -55.70 -7.29 12.20
N ASP A 118 -54.72 -7.42 11.34
CA ASP A 118 -55.05 -7.62 9.92
C ASP A 118 -53.90 -8.35 9.25
N ALA A 119 -54.21 -9.60 8.90
CA ALA A 119 -53.42 -10.42 8.01
C ALA A 119 -53.63 -9.90 6.60
N ASP A 120 -52.62 -9.23 6.06
CA ASP A 120 -52.52 -9.12 4.61
C ASP A 120 -51.46 -10.10 4.12
N ALA A 121 -51.96 -11.26 3.72
CA ALA A 121 -51.22 -12.32 3.10
C ALA A 121 -50.76 -11.80 1.72
N LEU A 122 -49.48 -11.54 1.63
CA LEU A 122 -48.78 -11.50 0.33
C LEU A 122 -48.76 -12.93 -0.21
N THR A 123 -49.72 -13.23 -1.05
CA THR A 123 -49.77 -14.39 -1.90
C THR A 123 -48.55 -14.43 -2.78
N ASP A 124 -47.77 -15.46 -2.54
CA ASP A 124 -46.79 -16.03 -3.42
C ASP A 124 -47.44 -16.25 -4.81
N PRO A 125 -46.85 -15.76 -5.92
CA PRO A 125 -47.40 -16.10 -7.22
C PRO A 125 -47.09 -17.56 -7.50
N ALA A 126 -48.17 -18.35 -7.43
CA ALA A 126 -48.21 -19.75 -7.78
C ALA A 126 -47.56 -19.97 -9.16
N ALA A 127 -46.66 -20.93 -9.19
CA ALA A 127 -46.16 -21.53 -10.42
C ALA A 127 -47.36 -21.93 -11.31
N PRO A 128 -47.26 -21.76 -12.64
CA PRO A 128 -48.33 -22.10 -13.53
C PRO A 128 -48.57 -23.62 -13.49
N GLN A 129 -49.64 -24.03 -12.88
CA GLN A 129 -50.24 -25.36 -12.99
C GLN A 129 -50.80 -25.47 -14.40
N TRP A 130 -50.10 -26.09 -15.31
CA TRP A 130 -50.60 -26.53 -16.60
C TRP A 130 -50.08 -27.93 -16.96
N ALA A 131 -50.54 -28.84 -16.18
CA ALA A 131 -50.52 -30.26 -16.47
C ALA A 131 -51.77 -30.88 -15.85
N ASP A 132 -52.93 -30.58 -16.44
CA ASP A 132 -54.10 -31.43 -16.24
C ASP A 132 -53.89 -32.68 -17.07
N GLU A 133 -53.76 -33.83 -16.42
CA GLU A 133 -53.59 -35.16 -17.00
C GLU A 133 -54.82 -35.61 -17.87
N ASP A 134 -55.84 -34.77 -18.02
CA ASP A 134 -57.06 -35.12 -18.77
C ASP A 134 -57.10 -34.68 -20.23
N THR A 135 -56.05 -34.03 -20.76
CA THR A 135 -56.05 -33.57 -22.16
C THR A 135 -55.37 -34.52 -23.15
N THR A 136 -54.82 -35.63 -22.69
CA THR A 136 -54.23 -36.64 -23.61
C THR A 136 -55.24 -37.66 -24.13
N ALA A 137 -56.53 -37.62 -23.71
CA ALA A 137 -57.56 -38.56 -24.14
C ALA A 137 -58.43 -38.06 -25.31
N THR A 138 -58.31 -36.79 -25.75
CA THR A 138 -59.23 -36.22 -26.75
C THR A 138 -58.70 -36.17 -28.17
N ALA A 139 -57.48 -36.62 -28.44
CA ALA A 139 -56.86 -36.55 -29.79
C ALA A 139 -57.09 -37.78 -30.67
N LEU A 140 -57.73 -38.83 -30.15
CA LEU A 140 -57.93 -40.11 -30.86
C LEU A 140 -59.40 -40.58 -31.04
N THR A 141 -60.39 -39.77 -30.71
CA THR A 141 -61.83 -40.13 -30.77
C THR A 141 -62.56 -39.83 -32.05
N TRP A 142 -61.90 -39.36 -33.10
CA TRP A 142 -62.59 -39.07 -34.39
C TRP A 142 -62.26 -40.07 -35.52
N VAL A 143 -61.55 -41.15 -35.23
CA VAL A 143 -61.42 -42.26 -36.18
C VAL A 143 -62.34 -43.37 -35.70
N ASP A 144 -63.58 -43.29 -36.19
CA ASP A 144 -64.58 -44.35 -36.00
C ASP A 144 -64.19 -45.52 -36.90
N THR A 145 -63.66 -46.60 -36.33
CA THR A 145 -63.34 -47.87 -37.01
C THR A 145 -64.56 -48.57 -37.56
N ALA A 146 -65.76 -48.10 -37.25
CA ALA A 146 -67.00 -48.65 -37.80
C ALA A 146 -67.30 -48.15 -39.24
N THR A 147 -66.70 -47.05 -39.65
CA THR A 147 -66.90 -46.50 -41.00
C THR A 147 -65.98 -47.14 -42.05
N ILE A 148 -64.98 -47.92 -41.64
CA ILE A 148 -64.13 -48.60 -42.63
C ILE A 148 -64.71 -49.94 -43.04
N ALA A 149 -65.70 -50.46 -42.34
CA ALA A 149 -66.29 -51.79 -42.64
C ALA A 149 -67.46 -51.75 -43.60
N THR A 150 -67.97 -50.56 -44.01
CA THR A 150 -69.19 -50.44 -44.80
C THR A 150 -68.98 -50.06 -46.26
N HIS A 151 -67.76 -49.95 -46.72
CA HIS A 151 -67.51 -49.68 -48.16
C HIS A 151 -66.49 -50.67 -48.74
N SER A 152 -66.83 -51.97 -48.66
CA SER A 152 -66.24 -52.98 -49.52
C SER A 152 -67.25 -53.39 -50.56
N PRO A 153 -67.14 -52.93 -51.80
CA PRO A 153 -67.90 -53.51 -52.88
C PRO A 153 -67.13 -54.69 -53.43
N LEU A 154 -67.28 -55.85 -52.77
CA LEU A 154 -66.89 -57.13 -53.28
C LEU A 154 -67.98 -58.17 -52.98
N ALA A 155 -69.03 -58.02 -53.67
CA ALA A 155 -69.94 -59.13 -53.85
C ALA A 155 -70.24 -59.25 -55.33
N THR A 156 -70.01 -60.44 -55.85
CA THR A 156 -70.50 -61.05 -57.05
C THR A 156 -69.81 -60.71 -58.37
N LEU A 157 -68.99 -61.63 -58.72
CA LEU A 157 -69.04 -62.27 -60.02
C LEU A 157 -68.37 -63.65 -59.95
N GLU A 158 -69.23 -64.66 -59.79
CA GLU A 158 -68.94 -66.02 -60.21
C GLU A 158 -68.93 -66.05 -61.72
N SER A 159 -67.95 -66.67 -62.28
CA SER A 159 -68.08 -67.70 -63.31
C SER A 159 -66.83 -67.83 -64.14
N THR A 160 -66.24 -68.96 -64.01
CA THR A 160 -65.67 -69.88 -65.03
C THR A 160 -65.02 -69.26 -66.24
N THR A 161 -63.72 -69.41 -66.30
CA THR A 161 -63.08 -70.12 -67.44
C THR A 161 -61.60 -70.36 -67.05
N GLU A 162 -61.14 -71.57 -67.26
CA GLU A 162 -59.78 -72.01 -66.97
C GLU A 162 -58.71 -71.27 -67.79
N PRO A 163 -57.54 -71.17 -67.27
CA PRO A 163 -56.52 -70.28 -67.81
C PRO A 163 -55.65 -71.05 -68.85
N GLU A 164 -55.58 -70.46 -70.00
CA GLU A 164 -54.42 -70.74 -70.87
C GLU A 164 -53.17 -70.10 -70.23
N SER A 165 -52.15 -70.97 -70.13
CA SER A 165 -50.85 -70.68 -69.61
C SER A 165 -50.13 -69.56 -70.34
N ALA A 166 -50.14 -68.34 -69.79
CA ALA A 166 -49.22 -67.27 -70.18
C ALA A 166 -47.91 -67.34 -69.38
N THR A 167 -47.23 -68.48 -69.63
CA THR A 167 -45.83 -68.61 -69.23
C THR A 167 -44.95 -68.05 -70.34
N GLY A 168 -44.49 -66.79 -70.18
CA GLY A 168 -43.48 -66.31 -71.09
C GLY A 168 -43.04 -64.85 -71.07
N LEU A 169 -43.70 -63.95 -70.33
CA LEU A 169 -43.43 -62.51 -70.51
C LEU A 169 -42.52 -61.90 -69.39
N PHE A 170 -42.18 -62.63 -68.34
CA PHE A 170 -41.37 -62.11 -67.23
C PHE A 170 -40.08 -62.86 -66.94
N ARG A 171 -39.61 -63.64 -67.86
CA ARG A 171 -38.40 -64.48 -67.59
C ARG A 171 -37.08 -63.71 -67.59
N ASP A 172 -37.04 -62.51 -68.12
CA ASP A 172 -35.85 -61.67 -68.22
C ASP A 172 -36.03 -60.22 -67.61
N ALA A 173 -37.10 -60.00 -66.86
CA ALA A 173 -37.21 -58.74 -66.13
C ALA A 173 -36.28 -58.84 -64.92
N HIS A 174 -35.06 -58.38 -65.07
CA HIS A 174 -34.21 -58.00 -63.96
C HIS A 174 -34.86 -56.78 -63.30
N LEU A 175 -35.70 -57.05 -62.30
CA LEU A 175 -36.25 -55.99 -61.42
C LEU A 175 -35.05 -55.38 -60.73
N ARG A 176 -34.60 -54.22 -61.25
CA ARG A 176 -33.69 -53.38 -60.47
C ARG A 176 -34.36 -53.14 -59.11
N PRO A 177 -33.67 -53.44 -58.02
CA PRO A 177 -34.24 -53.25 -56.69
C PRO A 177 -34.86 -51.84 -56.60
N ALA A 178 -36.07 -51.72 -56.00
CA ALA A 178 -36.90 -50.53 -56.00
C ALA A 178 -36.17 -49.24 -55.57
N PHE A 179 -35.11 -49.40 -54.80
CA PHE A 179 -34.29 -48.28 -54.33
C PHE A 179 -33.31 -47.75 -55.41
N LEU A 180 -33.07 -48.45 -56.54
CA LEU A 180 -32.25 -47.97 -57.66
C LEU A 180 -33.07 -47.27 -58.76
N ARG A 181 -34.36 -47.03 -58.55
CA ARG A 181 -35.20 -46.30 -59.50
C ARG A 181 -34.85 -44.80 -59.45
N PRO A 182 -34.68 -44.12 -60.61
CA PRO A 182 -34.36 -42.70 -60.64
C PRO A 182 -35.39 -41.82 -59.90
N GLY A 183 -36.65 -42.24 -59.83
CA GLY A 183 -37.69 -41.58 -59.05
C GLY A 183 -37.53 -41.69 -57.52
N VAL A 184 -36.64 -42.58 -57.00
CA VAL A 184 -36.33 -42.69 -55.60
C VAL A 184 -34.92 -42.15 -55.33
N LEU A 185 -34.00 -42.39 -56.25
CA LEU A 185 -32.62 -41.93 -56.12
C LEU A 185 -32.50 -40.40 -56.18
N LEU A 186 -33.27 -39.75 -57.03
CA LEU A 186 -33.19 -38.28 -57.21
C LEU A 186 -33.66 -37.51 -55.97
N PRO A 187 -34.84 -37.80 -55.34
CA PRO A 187 -35.22 -37.15 -54.10
C PRO A 187 -34.31 -37.54 -52.93
N LEU A 188 -33.83 -38.80 -52.87
CA LEU A 188 -32.91 -39.26 -51.84
C LEU A 188 -31.55 -38.54 -51.94
N SER A 189 -31.00 -38.43 -53.18
CA SER A 189 -29.75 -37.69 -53.39
C SER A 189 -29.89 -36.20 -53.10
N THR A 190 -31.06 -35.60 -53.38
CA THR A 190 -31.33 -34.21 -53.01
C THR A 190 -31.40 -34.02 -51.49
N ILE A 191 -32.07 -34.93 -50.77
CA ILE A 191 -32.12 -34.91 -49.31
C ILE A 191 -30.72 -35.07 -48.71
N VAL A 192 -29.97 -36.07 -49.20
CA VAL A 192 -28.57 -36.30 -48.77
C VAL A 192 -27.68 -35.10 -49.09
N GLY A 193 -27.87 -34.48 -50.25
CA GLY A 193 -27.18 -33.26 -50.65
C GLY A 193 -27.51 -32.07 -49.75
N LEU A 194 -28.77 -31.89 -49.40
CA LEU A 194 -29.20 -30.84 -48.47
C LEU A 194 -28.65 -31.05 -47.05
N ILE A 195 -28.66 -32.30 -46.56
CA ILE A 195 -28.07 -32.68 -45.28
C ILE A 195 -26.55 -32.43 -45.30
N ALA A 196 -25.88 -32.80 -46.39
CA ALA A 196 -24.43 -32.57 -46.53
C ALA A 196 -24.08 -31.10 -46.59
N VAL A 197 -24.86 -30.27 -47.28
CA VAL A 197 -24.70 -28.80 -47.28
C VAL A 197 -24.98 -28.23 -45.91
N TYR A 198 -26.04 -28.65 -45.25
CA TYR A 198 -26.35 -28.22 -43.89
C TYR A 198 -25.25 -28.59 -42.93
N ALA A 199 -24.85 -29.84 -42.89
CA ALA A 199 -23.77 -30.32 -42.02
C ALA A 199 -22.42 -29.63 -42.35
N GLY A 200 -22.12 -29.45 -43.64
CA GLY A 200 -20.91 -28.76 -44.07
C GLY A 200 -20.88 -27.29 -43.64
N THR A 201 -22.00 -26.60 -43.80
CA THR A 201 -22.11 -25.19 -43.37
C THR A 201 -22.01 -25.06 -41.85
N THR A 202 -22.75 -25.85 -41.08
CA THR A 202 -22.77 -25.75 -39.62
C THR A 202 -21.46 -26.22 -38.96
N LEU A 203 -20.83 -27.28 -39.45
CA LEU A 203 -19.60 -27.81 -38.91
C LEU A 203 -18.37 -26.94 -39.23
N LEU A 204 -18.38 -26.24 -40.37
CA LEU A 204 -17.26 -25.42 -40.82
C LEU A 204 -17.50 -23.91 -40.59
N TRP A 205 -18.59 -23.53 -39.96
CA TRP A 205 -18.88 -22.12 -39.70
C TRP A 205 -17.89 -21.55 -38.70
N PRO A 206 -17.31 -20.37 -38.98
CA PRO A 206 -16.36 -19.74 -38.06
C PRO A 206 -17.07 -19.24 -36.79
N LEU A 207 -16.35 -19.32 -35.63
CA LEU A 207 -16.91 -18.98 -34.32
C LEU A 207 -16.76 -17.51 -33.93
N HIS A 208 -16.07 -16.69 -34.75
CA HIS A 208 -15.92 -15.25 -34.46
C HIS A 208 -17.25 -14.48 -34.43
N GLU A 209 -18.30 -15.02 -35.03
CA GLU A 209 -19.66 -14.46 -34.97
C GLU A 209 -20.36 -14.69 -33.60
N VAL A 210 -19.77 -15.52 -32.73
CA VAL A 210 -20.35 -15.94 -31.45
C VAL A 210 -19.31 -15.78 -30.35
N PRO A 211 -18.98 -14.52 -29.99
CA PRO A 211 -17.97 -14.29 -28.96
C PRO A 211 -18.46 -14.78 -27.60
N PRO A 212 -17.56 -15.36 -26.79
CA PRO A 212 -17.86 -15.67 -25.40
C PRO A 212 -18.18 -14.40 -24.60
N THR A 213 -18.91 -14.56 -23.50
CA THR A 213 -19.18 -13.47 -22.56
C THR A 213 -18.21 -13.55 -21.39
N VAL A 214 -17.69 -12.40 -20.98
CA VAL A 214 -16.84 -12.28 -19.81
C VAL A 214 -17.65 -11.68 -18.66
N GLN A 215 -17.67 -12.35 -17.52
CA GLN A 215 -18.24 -11.85 -16.28
C GLN A 215 -17.09 -11.57 -15.31
N SER A 216 -16.92 -10.31 -14.90
CA SER A 216 -15.93 -9.96 -13.89
C SER A 216 -16.41 -10.34 -12.49
N VAL A 217 -15.50 -10.82 -11.67
CA VAL A 217 -15.70 -11.09 -10.24
C VAL A 217 -14.98 -9.99 -9.47
N GLU A 218 -15.65 -9.43 -8.46
CA GLU A 218 -15.03 -8.44 -7.58
C GLU A 218 -13.93 -9.09 -6.75
N VAL A 219 -12.71 -8.57 -6.90
CA VAL A 219 -11.53 -9.07 -6.17
C VAL A 219 -11.46 -8.39 -4.81
N GLN A 220 -11.43 -9.19 -3.76
CA GLN A 220 -11.18 -8.70 -2.41
C GLN A 220 -9.70 -8.80 -2.10
N THR A 221 -9.08 -7.66 -1.77
CA THR A 221 -7.68 -7.61 -1.34
C THR A 221 -7.53 -8.03 0.11
N VAL A 222 -6.41 -8.66 0.44
CA VAL A 222 -6.05 -9.01 1.82
C VAL A 222 -5.44 -7.79 2.50
N PRO A 223 -6.06 -7.25 3.57
CA PRO A 223 -5.47 -6.14 4.31
C PRO A 223 -4.29 -6.62 5.16
N ALA A 224 -3.33 -5.71 5.43
CA ALA A 224 -2.26 -6.00 6.38
C ALA A 224 -2.84 -6.34 7.77
N PRO A 225 -2.23 -7.28 8.50
CA PRO A 225 -2.60 -7.53 9.89
C PRO A 225 -2.34 -6.30 10.76
N SER A 226 -3.07 -6.17 11.86
CA SER A 226 -2.80 -5.12 12.85
C SER A 226 -1.39 -5.30 13.42
N ALA A 227 -0.63 -4.21 13.53
CA ALA A 227 0.72 -4.25 14.05
C ALA A 227 0.74 -4.77 15.50
N ALA A 228 1.54 -5.81 15.73
CA ALA A 228 1.80 -6.35 17.06
C ALA A 228 3.18 -5.88 17.52
N VAL A 229 3.23 -4.88 18.42
CA VAL A 229 4.46 -4.24 18.88
C VAL A 229 4.69 -4.56 20.35
N ALA A 230 5.90 -4.96 20.69
CA ALA A 230 6.31 -5.20 22.06
C ALA A 230 6.66 -3.88 22.77
N TRP A 231 5.75 -3.39 23.61
CA TRP A 231 5.94 -2.13 24.31
C TRP A 231 6.83 -2.27 25.56
N PRO A 232 7.61 -1.24 25.89
CA PRO A 232 8.46 -1.24 27.07
C PRO A 232 7.60 -1.24 28.35
N THR A 233 8.13 -1.84 29.42
CA THR A 233 7.48 -1.79 30.74
C THR A 233 7.65 -0.46 31.43
N GLN A 234 8.63 0.34 31.03
CA GLN A 234 8.92 1.68 31.52
C GLN A 234 9.12 2.65 30.37
N GLY A 235 8.61 3.89 30.54
CA GLY A 235 8.60 4.88 29.49
C GLY A 235 7.51 4.59 28.45
N SER A 236 7.72 5.07 27.24
CA SER A 236 6.78 4.89 26.14
C SER A 236 7.51 4.88 24.80
N GLY A 237 6.80 4.47 23.75
CA GLY A 237 7.33 4.45 22.40
C GLY A 237 6.22 4.52 21.36
N ALA A 238 6.62 4.81 20.14
CA ALA A 238 5.79 4.68 18.96
C ALA A 238 6.65 4.26 17.77
N VAL A 239 6.02 3.62 16.81
CA VAL A 239 6.60 3.29 15.51
C VAL A 239 5.56 3.58 14.43
N GLY A 240 6.01 4.14 13.32
CA GLY A 240 5.17 4.48 12.19
C GLY A 240 5.94 4.43 10.88
N ILE A 241 5.21 4.42 9.80
CA ILE A 241 5.71 4.36 8.43
C ILE A 241 5.17 5.59 7.70
N ALA A 242 6.05 6.32 7.02
CA ALA A 242 5.65 7.49 6.25
C ALA A 242 4.52 7.15 5.27
N GLY A 243 3.45 7.96 5.29
CA GLY A 243 2.29 7.75 4.44
C GLY A 243 1.35 6.62 4.88
N LEU A 244 1.68 5.90 5.97
CA LEU A 244 0.85 4.87 6.58
C LEU A 244 0.49 5.25 8.03
N SER A 245 -0.05 4.30 8.79
CA SER A 245 -0.44 4.55 10.17
C SER A 245 0.74 4.49 11.15
N THR A 246 0.54 5.07 12.32
CA THR A 246 1.44 4.99 13.47
C THR A 246 0.77 4.21 14.58
N VAL A 247 1.57 3.40 15.32
CA VAL A 247 1.13 2.76 16.57
C VAL A 247 1.96 3.29 17.72
N ALA A 248 1.31 3.55 18.86
CA ALA A 248 1.93 4.11 20.04
C ALA A 248 1.51 3.35 21.29
N SER A 249 2.41 3.29 22.28
CA SER A 249 2.18 2.59 23.55
C SER A 249 1.21 3.31 24.48
N ILE A 250 1.14 4.63 24.41
CA ILE A 250 0.27 5.51 25.20
C ILE A 250 -0.23 6.70 24.38
N PRO A 251 -1.41 7.22 24.66
CA PRO A 251 -1.92 8.44 24.05
C PRO A 251 -1.46 9.73 24.75
N ASP A 252 -0.88 9.63 25.95
CA ASP A 252 -0.57 10.77 26.79
C ASP A 252 0.71 11.47 26.34
N ALA A 253 0.73 12.81 26.44
CA ALA A 253 1.92 13.59 26.18
C ALA A 253 2.93 13.49 27.34
N VAL A 254 4.19 13.28 27.00
CA VAL A 254 5.30 13.14 27.94
C VAL A 254 6.43 14.13 27.60
N SER A 255 7.34 14.38 28.58
CA SER A 255 8.48 15.28 28.35
C SER A 255 9.40 14.75 27.25
N ILE A 256 9.68 15.61 26.26
CA ILE A 256 10.48 15.27 25.08
C ILE A 256 11.92 15.81 25.13
N ALA A 257 12.21 16.65 26.12
CA ALA A 257 13.54 17.23 26.28
C ALA A 257 14.08 17.86 24.97
N SER A 258 15.33 17.60 24.62
CA SER A 258 15.99 18.12 23.42
C SER A 258 15.42 17.65 22.08
N ILE A 259 14.43 16.74 22.02
CA ILE A 259 13.68 16.49 20.79
C ILE A 259 12.93 17.76 20.35
N THR A 260 12.59 18.65 21.28
CA THR A 260 12.07 20.00 20.99
C THR A 260 12.87 20.75 19.93
N LYS A 261 14.20 20.53 19.85
CA LYS A 261 15.08 21.17 18.87
C LYS A 261 14.73 20.82 17.42
N VAL A 262 14.00 19.73 17.19
CA VAL A 262 13.44 19.41 15.86
C VAL A 262 12.43 20.49 15.48
N VAL A 263 11.47 20.78 16.35
CA VAL A 263 10.48 21.86 16.12
C VAL A 263 11.18 23.19 15.92
N SER A 264 12.09 23.53 16.82
CA SER A 264 12.80 24.82 16.80
C SER A 264 13.62 25.00 15.52
N SER A 265 14.32 23.96 15.07
CA SER A 265 15.12 23.99 13.84
C SER A 265 14.26 24.13 12.59
N LEU A 266 13.13 23.43 12.52
CA LEU A 266 12.18 23.59 11.42
C LEU A 266 11.57 25.00 11.38
N MET A 267 11.21 25.56 12.53
CA MET A 267 10.73 26.94 12.64
C MET A 267 11.79 27.96 12.22
N VAL A 268 13.07 27.71 12.53
CA VAL A 268 14.20 28.52 12.06
C VAL A 268 14.29 28.44 10.55
N LEU A 269 14.31 27.23 9.97
CA LEU A 269 14.39 27.01 8.52
C LEU A 269 13.18 27.58 7.77
N ASP A 270 12.00 27.65 8.39
CA ASP A 270 10.84 28.32 7.79
C ASP A 270 10.98 29.85 7.80
N ARG A 271 11.70 30.43 8.77
CA ARG A 271 11.94 31.88 8.88
C ARG A 271 13.16 32.34 8.12
N MET A 272 14.17 31.53 8.08
CA MET A 272 15.44 31.74 7.40
C MET A 272 15.72 30.50 6.51
N PRO A 273 15.08 30.37 5.35
CA PRO A 273 15.20 29.19 4.53
C PRO A 273 16.59 29.04 3.94
N LEU A 274 17.10 27.82 3.96
CA LEU A 274 18.35 27.41 3.36
C LEU A 274 18.10 26.38 2.25
N ALA A 275 18.83 26.51 1.14
CA ALA A 275 19.01 25.41 0.18
C ALA A 275 20.21 24.55 0.56
N LEU A 276 20.30 23.33 0.00
CA LEU A 276 21.46 22.46 0.21
C LEU A 276 22.76 23.18 -0.24
N GLY A 277 23.74 23.15 0.66
CA GLY A 277 25.04 23.80 0.47
C GLY A 277 25.08 25.30 0.84
N GLU A 278 23.93 25.91 1.16
CA GLU A 278 23.90 27.29 1.66
C GLU A 278 24.26 27.36 3.15
N GLN A 279 24.94 28.42 3.53
CA GLN A 279 25.36 28.65 4.93
C GLN A 279 24.41 29.58 5.71
N GLY A 280 23.62 30.37 5.00
CA GLY A 280 22.76 31.37 5.62
C GLY A 280 23.49 32.56 6.24
N PRO A 281 22.80 33.40 7.02
CA PRO A 281 23.38 34.55 7.69
C PRO A 281 24.45 34.17 8.72
N GLU A 282 25.38 35.09 8.94
CA GLU A 282 26.44 34.95 9.92
C GLU A 282 26.07 35.61 11.26
N PHE A 283 26.38 34.92 12.36
CA PHE A 283 26.19 35.36 13.73
C PHE A 283 27.54 35.59 14.38
N ALA A 284 27.80 36.83 14.79
CA ALA A 284 29.04 37.18 15.48
C ALA A 284 28.99 36.76 16.97
N PHE A 285 30.13 36.29 17.46
CA PHE A 285 30.29 35.84 18.84
C PHE A 285 31.39 36.62 19.57
N THR A 286 31.14 36.90 20.80
CA THR A 286 31.99 37.69 21.68
C THR A 286 32.50 36.85 22.85
N ARG A 287 33.41 37.41 23.61
CA ARG A 287 33.85 36.76 24.87
C ARG A 287 32.67 36.58 25.85
N SER A 288 31.66 37.48 25.83
CA SER A 288 30.47 37.30 26.67
C SER A 288 29.71 36.02 26.34
N ASP A 289 29.66 35.65 25.04
CA ASP A 289 28.95 34.46 24.62
C ASP A 289 29.70 33.17 25.02
N SER A 290 31.05 33.17 25.00
CA SER A 290 31.82 32.08 25.54
C SER A 290 31.69 31.99 27.08
N VAL A 291 31.51 33.10 27.81
CA VAL A 291 31.16 33.06 29.24
C VAL A 291 29.80 32.42 29.47
N LYS A 292 28.77 32.81 28.67
CA LYS A 292 27.46 32.19 28.75
C LYS A 292 27.46 30.68 28.46
N TYR A 293 28.32 30.20 27.56
CA TYR A 293 28.53 28.77 27.34
C TYR A 293 28.83 28.05 28.68
N TRP A 294 29.71 28.64 29.54
CA TRP A 294 29.99 28.05 30.83
C TRP A 294 28.80 28.11 31.81
N ASP A 295 27.89 29.06 31.67
CA ASP A 295 26.65 29.10 32.47
C ASP A 295 25.72 27.93 32.10
N TYR A 296 25.55 27.63 30.82
CA TYR A 296 24.84 26.42 30.35
C TYR A 296 25.49 25.15 30.94
N ARG A 297 26.83 25.03 30.82
CA ARG A 297 27.55 23.85 31.32
C ARG A 297 27.41 23.68 32.82
N ARG A 298 27.44 24.77 33.61
CA ARG A 298 27.24 24.73 35.07
C ARG A 298 25.82 24.38 35.47
N SER A 299 24.87 24.60 34.59
CA SER A 299 23.44 24.22 34.77
C SER A 299 23.14 22.83 34.23
N ASP A 300 24.16 22.01 33.96
CA ASP A 300 24.06 20.67 33.40
C ASP A 300 23.34 20.60 32.01
N GLN A 301 23.43 21.69 31.27
CA GLN A 301 22.87 21.76 29.93
C GLN A 301 23.90 21.36 28.86
N SER A 302 23.39 20.74 27.78
CA SER A 302 24.20 20.54 26.57
C SER A 302 24.50 21.88 25.93
N ALA A 303 25.75 22.20 25.71
CA ALA A 303 26.18 23.43 25.07
C ALA A 303 27.50 23.23 24.33
N LEU A 304 27.78 24.02 23.32
CA LEU A 304 29.01 24.06 22.55
C LEU A 304 29.66 25.44 22.66
N ASP A 305 31.00 25.47 22.74
CA ASP A 305 31.75 26.74 22.81
C ASP A 305 31.63 27.48 21.46
N VAL A 306 31.92 28.76 21.46
CA VAL A 306 31.76 29.68 20.34
C VAL A 306 33.10 30.32 19.92
N PRO A 307 33.31 30.69 18.65
CA PRO A 307 34.51 31.37 18.19
C PRO A 307 34.52 32.82 18.67
N VAL A 308 35.28 33.09 19.74
CA VAL A 308 35.40 34.47 20.28
C VAL A 308 36.04 35.41 19.28
N GLY A 309 35.29 36.45 18.87
CA GLY A 309 35.68 37.39 17.80
C GLY A 309 35.50 36.84 16.37
N GLY A 310 34.92 35.67 16.24
CA GLY A 310 34.55 35.02 14.97
C GLY A 310 33.03 34.96 14.77
N VAL A 311 32.65 34.20 13.78
CA VAL A 311 31.24 34.00 13.37
C VAL A 311 30.91 32.51 13.26
N LEU A 312 29.64 32.16 13.42
CA LEU A 312 29.04 30.91 12.97
C LEU A 312 27.89 31.26 12.01
N THR A 313 27.75 30.49 10.96
CA THR A 313 26.61 30.60 10.05
C THR A 313 25.36 29.97 10.66
N GLU A 314 24.20 30.30 10.13
CA GLU A 314 22.94 29.65 10.50
C GLU A 314 23.06 28.14 10.38
N TYR A 315 23.58 27.62 9.26
CA TYR A 315 23.79 26.20 9.01
C TYR A 315 24.68 25.57 10.10
N GLN A 316 25.79 26.20 10.48
CA GLN A 316 26.68 25.74 11.54
C GLN A 316 26.01 25.74 12.93
N LEU A 317 25.16 26.73 13.20
CA LEU A 317 24.36 26.76 14.43
C LEU A 317 23.34 25.63 14.46
N LEU A 318 22.67 25.34 13.34
CA LEU A 318 21.77 24.19 13.21
C LEU A 318 22.51 22.87 13.35
N GLN A 319 23.71 22.73 12.76
CA GLN A 319 24.56 21.54 12.94
C GLN A 319 24.90 21.33 14.43
N GLY A 320 25.38 22.36 15.13
CA GLY A 320 25.69 22.25 16.56
C GLY A 320 24.45 21.97 17.43
N THR A 321 23.29 22.49 17.04
CA THR A 321 21.99 22.26 17.68
C THR A 321 21.54 20.81 17.54
N LEU A 322 21.60 20.25 16.35
CA LEU A 322 21.04 18.94 16.05
C LEU A 322 22.01 17.81 16.37
N LEU A 323 23.30 17.93 16.02
CA LEU A 323 24.30 16.92 16.33
C LEU A 323 24.69 16.95 17.81
N GLY A 324 25.23 18.09 18.27
CA GLY A 324 25.77 18.27 19.62
C GLY A 324 24.70 18.59 20.67
N SER A 325 23.45 18.73 20.26
CA SER A 325 22.33 19.11 21.12
C SER A 325 22.53 20.46 21.84
N ALA A 326 23.26 21.41 21.23
CA ALA A 326 23.65 22.68 21.84
C ALA A 326 22.45 23.59 22.13
N ASN A 327 22.11 23.77 23.40
CA ASN A 327 21.04 24.67 23.86
C ASN A 327 21.36 26.13 23.49
N ASN A 328 22.59 26.55 23.77
CA ASN A 328 23.04 27.92 23.51
C ASN A 328 23.01 28.30 22.02
N TYR A 329 23.12 27.35 21.09
CA TYR A 329 23.06 27.61 19.65
C TYR A 329 21.62 27.85 19.20
N ILE A 330 20.69 26.99 19.58
CA ILE A 330 19.28 27.17 19.21
C ILE A 330 18.67 28.37 19.94
N ASP A 331 19.04 28.63 21.20
CA ASP A 331 18.59 29.80 21.95
C ASP A 331 19.10 31.10 21.30
N ARG A 332 20.32 31.09 20.71
CA ARG A 332 20.84 32.24 19.91
C ARG A 332 20.01 32.49 18.66
N LEU A 333 19.69 31.45 17.90
CA LEU A 333 18.82 31.55 16.71
C LEU A 333 17.41 32.03 17.09
N ALA A 334 16.83 31.41 18.11
CA ALA A 334 15.49 31.75 18.57
C ALA A 334 15.40 33.21 19.12
N ALA A 335 16.42 33.64 19.84
CA ALA A 335 16.49 35.02 20.35
C ALA A 335 16.57 36.07 19.23
N GLU A 336 17.25 35.75 18.12
CA GLU A 336 17.31 36.63 16.95
C GLU A 336 15.95 36.77 16.27
N ILE A 337 15.21 35.67 16.16
CA ILE A 337 13.95 35.62 15.40
C ILE A 337 12.76 36.08 16.26
N TRP A 338 12.65 35.61 17.50
CA TRP A 338 11.47 35.82 18.37
C TRP A 338 11.75 36.68 19.59
N GLY A 339 13.00 36.94 19.91
CA GLY A 339 13.38 37.84 21.02
C GLY A 339 13.25 37.25 22.42
N SER A 340 12.32 36.32 22.67
CA SER A 340 12.11 35.69 23.98
C SER A 340 11.47 34.31 23.86
N ASP A 341 11.66 33.46 24.88
CA ASP A 341 11.02 32.15 24.97
C ASP A 341 9.49 32.22 24.91
N ARG A 342 8.91 33.25 25.49
CA ARG A 342 7.45 33.46 25.47
C ARG A 342 6.92 33.73 24.08
N GLU A 343 7.61 34.55 23.29
CA GLU A 343 7.21 34.81 21.90
C GLU A 343 7.51 33.62 20.99
N PHE A 344 8.62 32.91 21.27
CA PHE A 344 8.91 31.62 20.62
C PHE A 344 7.79 30.61 20.87
N ALA A 345 7.38 30.41 22.15
CA ALA A 345 6.32 29.44 22.49
C ALA A 345 4.99 29.75 21.82
N ARG A 346 4.60 31.03 21.72
CA ARG A 346 3.40 31.45 20.98
C ARG A 346 3.51 31.18 19.48
N ALA A 347 4.67 31.48 18.92
CA ALA A 347 4.92 31.20 17.50
C ALA A 347 4.92 29.68 17.22
N ALA A 348 5.45 28.89 18.14
CA ALA A 348 5.48 27.44 18.06
C ALA A 348 4.07 26.82 18.15
N GLU A 349 3.22 27.31 19.06
CA GLU A 349 1.82 26.87 19.17
C GLU A 349 1.06 27.09 17.85
N VAL A 350 1.21 28.25 17.23
CA VAL A 350 0.60 28.55 15.93
C VAL A 350 1.19 27.67 14.85
N TRP A 351 2.52 27.54 14.78
CA TRP A 351 3.23 26.78 13.77
C TRP A 351 2.85 25.29 13.82
N LEU A 352 2.76 24.70 15.02
CA LEU A 352 2.35 23.32 15.25
C LEU A 352 0.88 23.10 14.87
N GLY A 353 -0.01 24.02 15.27
CA GLY A 353 -1.43 23.95 14.95
C GLY A 353 -1.72 23.98 13.45
N GLU A 354 -1.03 24.87 12.70
CA GLU A 354 -1.15 24.95 11.23
C GLU A 354 -0.72 23.67 10.50
N ARG A 355 0.08 22.82 11.18
CA ARG A 355 0.66 21.60 10.62
C ARG A 355 0.03 20.31 11.14
N GLY A 356 -1.03 20.41 11.95
CA GLY A 356 -1.72 19.26 12.53
C GLY A 356 -0.92 18.58 13.65
N LEU A 357 0.04 19.29 14.27
CA LEU A 357 0.90 18.80 15.35
C LEU A 357 0.50 19.38 16.72
N SER A 358 -0.79 19.57 16.96
CA SER A 358 -1.33 20.20 18.19
C SER A 358 -1.05 19.41 19.47
N ASP A 359 -0.71 18.12 19.36
CA ASP A 359 -0.34 17.25 20.48
C ASP A 359 1.14 17.41 20.91
N ILE A 360 1.82 18.40 20.36
CA ILE A 360 3.14 18.86 20.75
C ILE A 360 3.01 20.25 21.39
N THR A 361 3.56 20.41 22.58
CA THR A 361 3.68 21.68 23.26
C THR A 361 5.15 21.99 23.53
N VAL A 362 5.61 23.16 23.07
CA VAL A 362 6.98 23.64 23.34
C VAL A 362 6.94 25.02 23.99
N VAL A 363 7.69 25.20 25.05
CA VAL A 363 7.76 26.43 25.83
C VAL A 363 9.15 27.09 25.82
N THR A 364 10.18 26.31 25.44
CA THR A 364 11.55 26.81 25.25
C THR A 364 12.15 26.26 23.97
N PRO A 365 13.05 26.99 23.27
CA PRO A 365 13.63 26.50 22.03
C PRO A 365 14.54 25.28 22.22
N SER A 366 15.23 25.20 23.33
CA SER A 366 16.20 24.15 23.63
C SER A 366 15.59 22.87 24.18
N GLY A 367 14.36 22.93 24.69
CA GLY A 367 13.71 21.80 25.35
C GLY A 367 14.19 21.55 26.78
N PHE A 368 14.91 22.50 27.38
CA PHE A 368 15.37 22.42 28.78
C PHE A 368 14.30 22.92 29.75
N ASP A 369 13.10 22.41 29.59
CA ASP A 369 11.93 22.63 30.45
C ASP A 369 11.01 21.41 30.31
N GLU A 370 10.58 20.81 31.41
CA GLU A 370 9.74 19.60 31.42
C GLU A 370 8.37 19.79 30.76
N ARG A 371 7.93 21.04 30.57
CA ARG A 371 6.68 21.41 29.89
C ARG A 371 6.77 21.35 28.37
N ASN A 372 7.97 21.07 27.82
CA ASN A 372 8.07 20.67 26.42
C ASN A 372 7.64 19.21 26.35
N VAL A 373 6.41 18.97 25.87
CA VAL A 373 5.76 17.64 25.87
C VAL A 373 5.19 17.32 24.51
N ALA A 374 5.09 16.04 24.22
CA ALA A 374 4.40 15.53 23.03
C ALA A 374 3.85 14.12 23.28
N THR A 375 2.82 13.73 22.54
CA THR A 375 2.44 12.34 22.43
C THR A 375 3.47 11.59 21.58
N PRO A 376 3.73 10.29 21.86
CA PRO A 376 4.65 9.50 21.03
C PRO A 376 4.24 9.48 19.54
N GLU A 377 2.95 9.43 19.26
CA GLU A 377 2.40 9.47 17.89
C GLU A 377 2.72 10.79 17.19
N ALA A 378 2.51 11.93 17.85
CA ALA A 378 2.80 13.26 17.29
C ALA A 378 4.29 13.43 16.95
N LEU A 379 5.18 12.77 17.68
CA LEU A 379 6.61 12.79 17.37
C LEU A 379 6.95 12.02 16.09
N ILE A 380 6.24 10.95 15.77
CA ILE A 380 6.39 10.28 14.48
C ILE A 380 5.98 11.22 13.34
N ALA A 381 4.82 11.85 13.44
CA ALA A 381 4.37 12.84 12.46
C ALA A 381 5.33 14.04 12.32
N LEU A 382 5.93 14.48 13.44
CA LEU A 382 6.98 15.50 13.43
C LEU A 382 8.23 15.03 12.68
N ALA A 383 8.69 13.80 12.92
CA ALA A 383 9.87 13.25 12.25
C ALA A 383 9.65 13.10 10.75
N GLU A 384 8.49 12.57 10.35
CA GLU A 384 8.10 12.47 8.95
C GLU A 384 8.19 13.83 8.23
N ARG A 385 7.59 14.85 8.84
CA ARG A 385 7.66 16.21 8.28
C ARG A 385 9.08 16.78 8.29
N ALA A 386 9.86 16.52 9.35
CA ALA A 386 11.22 17.03 9.47
C ALA A 386 12.14 16.46 8.39
N MET A 387 12.04 15.18 8.10
CA MET A 387 12.85 14.51 7.09
C MET A 387 12.49 14.92 5.65
N GLN A 388 11.34 15.55 5.44
CA GLN A 388 10.99 16.16 4.14
C GLN A 388 11.79 17.44 3.85
N ASN A 389 12.40 18.08 4.88
CA ASN A 389 13.29 19.21 4.67
C ASN A 389 14.71 18.70 4.37
N PRO A 390 15.26 18.94 3.15
CA PRO A 390 16.53 18.33 2.74
C PRO A 390 17.72 18.82 3.57
N VAL A 391 17.72 20.07 4.02
CA VAL A 391 18.79 20.64 4.86
C VAL A 391 18.74 20.02 6.27
N PHE A 392 17.56 19.87 6.82
CA PHE A 392 17.38 19.20 8.11
C PHE A 392 17.84 17.74 8.04
N ALA A 393 17.41 17.00 7.01
CA ALA A 393 17.77 15.60 6.81
C ALA A 393 19.28 15.42 6.63
N GLU A 394 19.96 16.29 5.85
CA GLU A 394 21.40 16.29 5.70
C GLU A 394 22.11 16.47 7.04
N ILE A 395 21.66 17.46 7.84
CA ILE A 395 22.28 17.74 9.13
C ILE A 395 22.12 16.54 10.09
N VAL A 396 20.90 16.01 10.27
CA VAL A 396 20.66 14.94 11.26
C VAL A 396 21.30 13.61 10.85
N GLY A 397 21.54 13.38 9.56
CA GLY A 397 22.25 12.24 9.02
C GLY A 397 23.79 12.35 9.14
N THR A 398 24.30 13.52 9.52
CA THR A 398 25.75 13.74 9.66
C THR A 398 26.27 13.13 10.95
N VAL A 399 27.32 12.29 10.87
CA VAL A 399 27.92 11.61 12.02
C VAL A 399 28.78 12.57 12.87
N SER A 400 29.56 13.43 12.22
CA SER A 400 30.38 14.42 12.93
C SER A 400 30.74 15.59 12.01
N VAL A 401 31.03 16.75 12.61
CA VAL A 401 31.42 17.98 11.92
C VAL A 401 32.40 18.77 12.78
N ASP A 402 33.33 19.48 12.15
CA ASP A 402 34.20 20.44 12.83
C ASP A 402 33.57 21.84 12.80
N LEU A 403 33.29 22.39 13.97
CA LEU A 403 32.68 23.72 14.11
C LEU A 403 33.68 24.72 14.72
N PRO A 404 33.76 25.94 14.17
CA PRO A 404 34.60 26.99 14.77
C PRO A 404 34.29 27.21 16.24
N GLY A 405 35.31 27.20 17.10
CA GLY A 405 35.18 27.39 18.54
C GLY A 405 34.85 26.11 19.32
N ALA A 406 34.03 25.21 18.75
CA ALA A 406 33.62 23.98 19.40
C ALA A 406 34.55 22.77 19.10
N GLY A 407 35.28 22.81 17.98
CA GLY A 407 36.06 21.68 17.49
C GLY A 407 35.15 20.59 16.88
N THR A 408 35.58 19.35 16.93
CA THR A 408 34.82 18.20 16.40
C THR A 408 33.59 17.93 17.25
N VAL A 409 32.42 18.04 16.64
CA VAL A 409 31.11 17.73 17.25
C VAL A 409 30.62 16.42 16.66
N VAL A 410 30.41 15.43 17.51
CA VAL A 410 29.91 14.11 17.17
C VAL A 410 28.40 14.09 17.43
N ASN A 411 27.65 13.49 16.51
CA ASN A 411 26.20 13.34 16.67
C ASN A 411 25.88 12.47 17.89
N THR A 412 24.97 12.97 18.72
CA THR A 412 24.52 12.26 19.93
C THR A 412 23.63 11.04 19.63
N ASN A 413 23.12 10.91 18.41
CA ASN A 413 22.39 9.73 17.96
C ASN A 413 23.36 8.60 17.61
N LYS A 414 23.59 7.69 18.55
CA LYS A 414 24.51 6.57 18.40
C LYS A 414 24.02 5.48 17.43
N MET A 415 22.78 5.56 16.94
CA MET A 415 22.29 4.64 15.93
C MET A 415 22.77 5.00 14.53
N LEU A 416 23.26 6.22 14.31
CA LEU A 416 23.86 6.59 13.02
C LEU A 416 25.07 5.69 12.74
N GLY A 417 25.06 5.08 11.55
CA GLY A 417 26.04 4.04 11.16
C GLY A 417 25.47 2.62 11.22
N GLU A 418 24.31 2.41 11.84
CA GLU A 418 23.53 1.19 11.65
C GLU A 418 22.86 1.22 10.26
N PRO A 419 22.67 0.05 9.60
CA PRO A 419 22.12 0.01 8.25
C PRO A 419 20.76 0.73 8.14
N GLY A 420 20.66 1.65 7.19
CA GLY A 420 19.44 2.40 6.88
C GLY A 420 19.11 3.54 7.85
N VAL A 421 19.77 3.70 8.99
CA VAL A 421 19.47 4.78 9.95
C VAL A 421 19.95 6.13 9.42
N VAL A 422 19.02 7.10 9.32
CA VAL A 422 19.23 8.42 8.71
C VAL A 422 19.02 9.62 9.64
N GLY A 423 18.66 9.41 10.88
CA GLY A 423 18.42 10.49 11.89
C GLY A 423 17.74 9.95 13.13
N VAL A 424 17.17 10.75 14.05
CA VAL A 424 16.90 12.20 13.98
C VAL A 424 17.52 12.90 15.19
N LYS A 425 17.00 12.69 16.42
CA LYS A 425 17.37 13.50 17.59
C LYS A 425 17.25 12.77 18.91
N THR A 426 18.23 12.93 19.75
CA THR A 426 18.22 12.48 21.16
C THR A 426 17.71 13.59 22.09
N GLY A 427 17.16 13.17 23.23
CA GLY A 427 16.79 14.07 24.33
C GLY A 427 17.10 13.44 25.68
N THR A 428 17.49 14.25 26.67
CA THR A 428 17.71 13.78 28.04
C THR A 428 17.35 14.92 28.98
N LEU A 429 16.40 14.70 29.89
CA LEU A 429 16.01 15.61 30.95
C LEU A 429 15.37 14.82 32.12
N VAL A 430 14.10 14.44 32.01
CA VAL A 430 13.40 13.59 32.98
C VAL A 430 13.80 12.13 32.79
N GLY A 431 14.01 11.72 31.53
CA GLY A 431 14.46 10.39 31.11
C GLY A 431 15.27 10.50 29.83
N TRP A 432 15.61 9.35 29.26
CA TRP A 432 16.34 9.26 28.01
C TRP A 432 15.38 9.07 26.86
N ASN A 433 15.47 9.97 25.87
CA ASN A 433 14.57 10.02 24.71
C ASN A 433 15.37 9.86 23.43
N LEU A 434 14.76 9.22 22.44
CA LEU A 434 15.28 9.12 21.07
C LEU A 434 14.12 9.19 20.09
N LEU A 435 14.26 10.02 19.09
CA LEU A 435 13.45 10.03 17.86
C LEU A 435 14.39 9.63 16.73
N ALA A 436 14.07 8.58 16.03
CA ALA A 436 14.91 8.01 14.98
C ALA A 436 14.13 7.80 13.67
N ALA A 437 14.89 7.81 12.57
CA ALA A 437 14.39 7.51 11.23
C ALA A 437 15.31 6.47 10.57
N LYS A 438 14.71 5.55 9.82
CA LYS A 438 15.39 4.49 9.11
C LYS A 438 14.73 4.23 7.76
N ASP A 439 15.55 4.10 6.72
CA ASP A 439 15.11 3.71 5.38
C ASP A 439 15.32 2.21 5.19
N VAL A 440 14.30 1.54 4.67
CA VAL A 440 14.34 0.11 4.30
C VAL A 440 13.75 -0.07 2.91
N THR A 441 14.20 -1.11 2.19
CA THR A 441 13.65 -1.45 0.87
C THR A 441 12.82 -2.71 1.01
N ILE A 442 11.56 -2.65 0.59
CA ILE A 442 10.62 -3.77 0.53
C ILE A 442 10.24 -3.95 -0.94
N GLY A 443 10.61 -5.08 -1.53
CA GLY A 443 10.53 -5.23 -2.99
C GLY A 443 11.37 -4.15 -3.68
N ASP A 444 10.73 -3.33 -4.51
CA ASP A 444 11.33 -2.18 -5.22
C ASP A 444 11.01 -0.83 -4.53
N THR A 445 10.25 -0.86 -3.43
CA THR A 445 9.76 0.34 -2.75
C THR A 445 10.65 0.71 -1.56
N THR A 446 11.13 1.96 -1.51
CA THR A 446 11.81 2.50 -0.32
C THR A 446 10.79 2.97 0.68
N VAL A 447 10.83 2.40 1.87
CA VAL A 447 9.92 2.67 2.99
C VAL A 447 10.67 3.44 4.07
N HIS A 448 10.11 4.56 4.52
CA HIS A 448 10.68 5.38 5.59
C HIS A 448 10.02 5.03 6.92
N LEU A 449 10.79 4.41 7.82
CA LEU A 449 10.36 4.05 9.16
C LEU A 449 10.74 5.14 10.16
N PHE A 450 9.86 5.42 11.10
CA PHE A 450 10.10 6.32 12.23
C PHE A 450 9.80 5.62 13.54
N ALA A 451 10.66 5.80 14.53
CA ALA A 451 10.44 5.26 15.86
C ALA A 451 10.83 6.29 16.94
N THR A 452 10.11 6.26 18.05
CA THR A 452 10.47 7.04 19.22
C THR A 452 10.48 6.18 20.47
N ALA A 453 11.52 6.37 21.31
CA ALA A 453 11.65 5.81 22.64
C ALA A 453 11.70 6.97 23.62
N LEU A 454 10.79 7.02 24.60
CA LEU A 454 10.63 8.17 25.51
C LEU A 454 10.71 7.73 26.97
N ASN A 455 11.34 8.56 27.80
CA ASN A 455 11.47 8.40 29.25
C ASN A 455 12.03 7.04 29.67
N GLN A 456 13.02 6.55 28.91
CA GLN A 456 13.75 5.35 29.24
C GLN A 456 14.71 5.60 30.40
N GLU A 457 15.12 4.52 31.10
CA GLU A 457 16.00 4.62 32.27
C GLU A 457 17.44 5.04 31.92
N GLY A 458 17.88 4.72 30.69
CA GLY A 458 19.22 4.98 30.23
C GLY A 458 19.37 5.07 28.72
N ASP A 459 20.60 5.29 28.31
CA ASP A 459 20.98 5.42 26.90
C ASP A 459 20.86 4.07 26.17
N GLU A 460 21.26 2.99 26.81
CA GLU A 460 21.19 1.65 26.22
C GLU A 460 19.73 1.19 26.03
N GLU A 461 18.86 1.50 27.00
CA GLU A 461 17.43 1.15 26.96
C GLU A 461 16.71 1.87 25.82
N ARG A 462 16.96 3.18 25.61
CA ARG A 462 16.35 3.90 24.47
C ARG A 462 16.84 3.37 23.13
N LEU A 463 18.12 3.00 23.02
CA LEU A 463 18.69 2.42 21.81
C LEU A 463 18.13 1.02 21.56
N ALA A 464 18.04 0.18 22.61
CA ALA A 464 17.49 -1.17 22.53
C ALA A 464 16.02 -1.16 22.10
N LEU A 465 15.19 -0.30 22.72
CA LEU A 465 13.79 -0.14 22.35
C LEU A 465 13.65 0.32 20.90
N THR A 466 14.41 1.32 20.47
CA THR A 466 14.31 1.83 19.10
C THR A 466 14.69 0.76 18.07
N ARG A 467 15.74 -0.06 18.36
CA ARG A 467 16.11 -1.20 17.50
C ARG A 467 14.99 -2.24 17.42
N SER A 468 14.36 -2.57 18.57
CA SER A 468 13.24 -3.52 18.60
C SER A 468 12.07 -3.03 17.76
N LEU A 469 11.68 -1.75 17.91
CA LEU A 469 10.59 -1.14 17.15
C LEU A 469 10.85 -1.19 15.64
N PHE A 470 12.07 -0.86 15.21
CA PHE A 470 12.42 -0.98 13.78
C PHE A 470 12.42 -2.42 13.30
N ALA A 471 13.02 -3.35 14.08
CA ALA A 471 13.08 -4.76 13.70
C ALA A 471 11.68 -5.40 13.59
N GLU A 472 10.77 -5.06 14.50
CA GLU A 472 9.39 -5.54 14.48
C GLU A 472 8.61 -4.97 13.27
N ALA A 473 8.78 -3.69 12.95
CA ALA A 473 8.17 -3.08 11.77
C ALA A 473 8.72 -3.69 10.47
N GLU A 474 10.03 -3.85 10.35
CA GLU A 474 10.67 -4.49 9.19
C GLU A 474 10.21 -5.94 9.02
N ALA A 475 10.16 -6.71 10.11
CA ALA A 475 9.71 -8.09 10.08
C ALA A 475 8.24 -8.20 9.62
N ALA A 476 7.38 -7.27 10.09
CA ALA A 476 5.99 -7.24 9.69
C ALA A 476 5.82 -6.88 8.20
N LEU A 477 6.62 -5.93 7.69
CA LEU A 477 6.62 -5.56 6.27
C LEU A 477 7.12 -6.69 5.37
N GLN A 478 8.13 -7.45 5.82
CA GLN A 478 8.70 -8.58 5.07
C GLN A 478 7.84 -9.84 5.11
N ALA A 479 6.99 -9.98 6.13
CA ALA A 479 6.13 -11.15 6.32
C ALA A 479 4.72 -10.96 5.77
N GLN A 480 4.47 -9.91 4.98
CA GLN A 480 3.16 -9.67 4.38
C GLN A 480 2.79 -10.79 3.41
N GLU A 481 1.52 -11.19 3.47
CA GLU A 481 0.95 -12.04 2.43
C GLU A 481 0.59 -11.18 1.21
N PRO A 482 0.62 -11.75 0.01
CA PRO A 482 0.19 -11.05 -1.20
C PRO A 482 -1.21 -10.44 -1.03
N VAL A 483 -1.41 -9.22 -1.50
CA VAL A 483 -2.75 -8.57 -1.43
C VAL A 483 -3.76 -9.27 -2.33
N VAL A 484 -3.28 -9.91 -3.40
CA VAL A 484 -4.02 -10.85 -4.24
C VAL A 484 -3.07 -12.01 -4.57
N ALA A 485 -3.43 -13.22 -4.16
CA ALA A 485 -2.60 -14.40 -4.42
C ALA A 485 -2.69 -14.83 -5.89
N ALA A 486 -1.66 -15.53 -6.37
CA ALA A 486 -1.67 -16.22 -7.64
C ALA A 486 -2.85 -17.19 -7.76
N SER A 487 -3.37 -17.36 -8.96
CA SER A 487 -4.53 -18.20 -9.26
C SER A 487 -5.84 -17.77 -8.59
N THR A 488 -5.94 -16.48 -8.19
CA THR A 488 -7.19 -15.89 -7.71
C THR A 488 -8.13 -15.67 -8.89
N VAL A 489 -9.36 -16.17 -8.79
CA VAL A 489 -10.38 -15.99 -9.82
C VAL A 489 -10.88 -14.54 -9.82
N VAL A 490 -10.69 -13.86 -10.95
CA VAL A 490 -11.06 -12.45 -11.16
C VAL A 490 -12.16 -12.26 -12.19
N GLY A 491 -12.48 -13.33 -12.91
CA GLY A 491 -13.53 -13.34 -13.92
C GLY A 491 -13.84 -14.74 -14.39
N ARG A 492 -14.88 -14.84 -15.21
CA ARG A 492 -15.29 -16.08 -15.85
C ARG A 492 -15.70 -15.83 -17.28
N VAL A 493 -15.18 -16.64 -18.18
CA VAL A 493 -15.60 -16.71 -19.56
C VAL A 493 -16.70 -17.75 -19.66
N THR A 494 -17.83 -17.38 -20.27
CA THR A 494 -18.93 -18.30 -20.53
C THR A 494 -19.23 -18.29 -22.03
N THR A 495 -19.24 -19.49 -22.62
CA THR A 495 -19.55 -19.68 -24.03
C THR A 495 -21.03 -20.01 -24.23
N LEU A 496 -21.56 -19.79 -25.44
CA LEU A 496 -22.94 -20.16 -25.77
C LEU A 496 -23.18 -21.67 -25.77
N TRP A 497 -22.13 -22.47 -25.86
CA TRP A 497 -22.23 -23.95 -25.79
C TRP A 497 -22.08 -24.50 -24.37
N GLY A 498 -22.03 -23.58 -23.36
CA GLY A 498 -22.10 -23.94 -21.95
C GLY A 498 -20.76 -24.29 -21.31
N GLU A 499 -19.64 -23.93 -21.94
CA GLU A 499 -18.33 -24.03 -21.35
C GLU A 499 -18.03 -22.82 -20.49
N GLU A 500 -17.44 -23.03 -19.33
CA GLU A 500 -17.04 -21.99 -18.40
C GLU A 500 -15.55 -22.15 -18.09
N VAL A 501 -14.78 -21.08 -18.31
CA VAL A 501 -13.35 -21.03 -18.01
C VAL A 501 -13.11 -19.83 -17.10
N ASP A 502 -12.40 -20.04 -15.99
CA ASP A 502 -12.06 -18.98 -15.07
C ASP A 502 -10.86 -18.16 -15.61
N ILE A 503 -10.91 -16.85 -15.35
CA ILE A 503 -9.78 -15.93 -15.54
C ILE A 503 -9.12 -15.76 -14.19
N VAL A 504 -7.82 -16.00 -14.12
CA VAL A 504 -7.06 -15.99 -12.86
C VAL A 504 -5.84 -15.08 -12.94
N THR A 505 -5.33 -14.67 -11.78
CA THR A 505 -4.04 -13.99 -11.67
C THR A 505 -2.88 -14.97 -11.96
N ASP A 506 -1.93 -14.55 -12.80
CA ASP A 506 -0.74 -15.36 -13.18
C ASP A 506 0.27 -15.49 -12.02
N ALA A 507 0.39 -14.46 -11.20
CA ALA A 507 1.33 -14.40 -10.08
C ALA A 507 0.72 -13.69 -8.87
N ASP A 508 1.43 -13.76 -7.74
CA ASP A 508 1.14 -12.97 -6.56
C ASP A 508 1.26 -11.48 -6.87
N THR A 509 0.37 -10.68 -6.27
CA THR A 509 0.38 -9.23 -6.39
C THR A 509 0.68 -8.65 -5.01
N ASP A 510 1.82 -7.96 -4.90
CA ASP A 510 2.32 -7.41 -3.65
C ASP A 510 2.33 -5.89 -3.69
N VAL A 511 1.80 -5.24 -2.66
CA VAL A 511 1.99 -3.81 -2.38
C VAL A 511 2.29 -3.62 -0.90
N VAL A 512 3.01 -2.55 -0.57
CA VAL A 512 3.42 -2.27 0.81
C VAL A 512 2.24 -1.77 1.63
N LEU A 513 1.87 -2.56 2.63
CA LEU A 513 0.80 -2.24 3.57
C LEU A 513 1.32 -2.33 5.02
N TRP A 514 0.62 -1.69 5.94
CA TRP A 514 0.96 -1.67 7.35
C TRP A 514 -0.28 -1.50 8.22
N ASN A 515 -0.35 -2.21 9.35
CA ASN A 515 -1.29 -2.00 10.46
C ASN A 515 -2.75 -1.81 10.00
N GLY A 516 -3.29 -2.79 9.32
CA GLY A 516 -4.68 -2.79 8.87
C GLY A 516 -4.96 -1.98 7.60
N ALA A 517 -3.91 -1.42 6.96
CA ALA A 517 -4.09 -0.80 5.65
C ALA A 517 -4.51 -1.84 4.61
N ALA A 518 -5.32 -1.41 3.64
CA ALA A 518 -5.79 -2.23 2.54
C ALA A 518 -5.44 -1.58 1.20
N ALA A 519 -5.24 -2.41 0.19
CA ALA A 519 -5.11 -1.98 -1.19
C ALA A 519 -6.46 -2.02 -1.91
N THR A 520 -6.57 -1.30 -3.01
CA THR A 520 -7.67 -1.42 -3.96
C THR A 520 -7.19 -2.19 -5.19
N ALA A 521 -8.00 -3.14 -5.69
CA ALA A 521 -7.69 -3.88 -6.90
C ALA A 521 -8.68 -3.52 -8.01
N VAL A 522 -8.17 -3.31 -9.22
CA VAL A 522 -8.95 -3.05 -10.42
C VAL A 522 -8.50 -4.05 -11.48
N THR A 523 -9.48 -4.72 -12.11
CA THR A 523 -9.24 -5.67 -13.19
C THR A 523 -9.63 -5.03 -14.52
N ASP A 524 -8.77 -5.15 -15.51
CA ASP A 524 -9.05 -4.82 -16.91
C ASP A 524 -8.90 -6.10 -17.73
N VAL A 525 -10.02 -6.57 -18.31
CA VAL A 525 -10.06 -7.86 -19.02
C VAL A 525 -10.49 -7.60 -20.48
N ASP A 526 -9.65 -8.04 -21.40
CA ASP A 526 -9.93 -8.09 -22.84
C ASP A 526 -9.55 -9.48 -23.36
N LEU A 527 -10.56 -10.31 -23.57
CA LEU A 527 -10.35 -11.68 -24.05
C LEU A 527 -9.82 -11.74 -25.50
N GLY A 528 -10.13 -10.76 -26.34
CA GLY A 528 -9.69 -10.75 -27.73
C GLY A 528 -9.96 -12.05 -28.47
N GLU A 529 -8.94 -12.55 -29.19
CA GLU A 529 -8.95 -13.84 -29.91
C GLU A 529 -8.30 -14.98 -29.09
N GLU A 530 -7.83 -14.72 -27.88
CA GLU A 530 -7.12 -15.64 -27.00
C GLU A 530 -8.06 -16.76 -26.51
N ARG A 531 -7.59 -18.03 -26.58
CA ARG A 531 -8.40 -19.20 -26.25
C ARG A 531 -7.64 -20.31 -25.53
N ASP A 532 -6.34 -20.25 -25.54
CA ASP A 532 -5.51 -21.30 -24.96
C ASP A 532 -5.25 -21.00 -23.47
N ARG A 533 -5.05 -22.05 -22.71
CA ARG A 533 -4.64 -21.94 -21.31
C ARG A 533 -3.37 -21.09 -21.18
N ASP A 534 -3.27 -20.31 -20.12
CA ASP A 534 -2.18 -19.37 -19.82
C ASP A 534 -2.06 -18.20 -20.81
N ASP A 535 -3.00 -18.05 -21.78
CA ASP A 535 -3.08 -16.85 -22.59
C ASP A 535 -3.42 -15.63 -21.70
N THR A 536 -2.69 -14.53 -21.94
CA THR A 536 -2.92 -13.29 -21.22
C THR A 536 -4.14 -12.56 -21.78
N VAL A 537 -5.15 -12.40 -20.94
CA VAL A 537 -6.44 -11.79 -21.28
C VAL A 537 -6.72 -10.49 -20.54
N GLY A 538 -5.69 -9.89 -19.94
CA GLY A 538 -5.84 -8.64 -19.21
C GLY A 538 -4.79 -8.44 -18.13
N ALA A 539 -5.09 -7.50 -17.21
CA ALA A 539 -4.25 -7.22 -16.08
C ALA A 539 -5.08 -6.86 -14.83
N LEU A 540 -4.56 -7.22 -13.66
CA LEU A 540 -5.02 -6.74 -12.37
C LEU A 540 -4.02 -5.71 -11.87
N THR A 541 -4.49 -4.53 -11.51
CA THR A 541 -3.70 -3.48 -10.87
C THR A 541 -4.15 -3.32 -9.43
N ALA A 542 -3.25 -3.55 -8.48
CA ALA A 542 -3.44 -3.29 -7.07
C ALA A 542 -2.73 -1.99 -6.69
N THR A 543 -3.47 -1.05 -6.11
CA THR A 543 -2.94 0.24 -5.65
C THR A 543 -2.98 0.29 -4.14
N GLY A 544 -1.80 0.38 -3.53
CA GLY A 544 -1.57 0.61 -2.11
C GLY A 544 -1.39 2.09 -1.79
N PRO A 545 -1.22 2.46 -0.52
CA PRO A 545 -0.93 3.83 -0.12
C PRO A 545 0.45 4.34 -0.55
N LEU A 546 1.43 3.47 -0.75
CA LEU A 546 2.82 3.81 -1.06
C LEU A 546 3.25 3.42 -2.47
N ASP A 547 2.65 2.39 -3.04
CA ASP A 547 3.06 1.78 -4.30
C ASP A 547 1.89 1.17 -5.07
N GLU A 548 2.17 0.70 -6.26
CA GLU A 548 1.22 0.06 -7.16
C GLU A 548 1.89 -1.15 -7.81
N ALA A 549 1.15 -2.25 -7.91
CA ALA A 549 1.62 -3.46 -8.58
C ALA A 549 0.61 -3.93 -9.63
N THR A 550 1.10 -4.42 -10.75
CA THR A 550 0.28 -4.94 -11.85
C THR A 550 0.69 -6.38 -12.16
N THR A 551 -0.32 -7.27 -12.22
CA THR A 551 -0.15 -8.69 -12.50
C THR A 551 -0.98 -9.09 -13.71
N PRO A 552 -0.45 -9.88 -14.66
CA PRO A 552 -1.22 -10.38 -15.79
C PRO A 552 -2.38 -11.27 -15.34
N LEU A 553 -3.46 -11.22 -16.11
CA LEU A 553 -4.60 -12.12 -15.99
C LEU A 553 -4.54 -13.13 -17.12
N VAL A 554 -4.72 -14.42 -16.79
CA VAL A 554 -4.62 -15.52 -17.73
C VAL A 554 -5.83 -16.42 -17.67
N LEU A 555 -6.07 -17.16 -18.74
CA LEU A 555 -7.08 -18.22 -18.78
C LEU A 555 -6.60 -19.41 -17.93
N ALA A 556 -7.45 -19.92 -17.07
CA ALA A 556 -7.16 -21.07 -16.21
C ALA A 556 -7.15 -22.39 -16.99
N ASP A 557 -7.85 -22.45 -18.13
CA ASP A 557 -7.93 -23.61 -19.02
C ASP A 557 -8.23 -23.17 -20.45
N ASP A 558 -8.11 -24.10 -21.41
CA ASP A 558 -8.44 -23.86 -22.82
C ASP A 558 -9.94 -23.60 -22.99
N ILE A 559 -10.33 -22.67 -23.86
CA ILE A 559 -11.72 -22.48 -24.26
C ILE A 559 -11.99 -23.38 -25.47
N GLU A 560 -12.51 -24.59 -25.22
CA GLU A 560 -12.80 -25.53 -26.28
C GLU A 560 -13.93 -25.05 -27.18
N GLY A 561 -13.83 -25.38 -28.46
CA GLY A 561 -14.91 -25.08 -29.42
C GLY A 561 -16.15 -25.96 -29.19
N PRO A 562 -17.34 -25.56 -29.68
CA PRO A 562 -18.56 -26.33 -29.52
C PRO A 562 -18.47 -27.68 -30.21
N SER A 563 -19.05 -28.72 -29.57
CA SER A 563 -19.08 -30.07 -30.12
C SER A 563 -19.76 -30.13 -31.50
N PRO A 564 -19.41 -31.07 -32.38
CA PRO A 564 -20.07 -31.24 -33.67
C PRO A 564 -21.59 -31.40 -33.54
N TRP A 565 -22.05 -32.05 -32.46
CA TRP A 565 -23.48 -32.19 -32.17
C TRP A 565 -24.14 -30.87 -31.86
N TRP A 566 -23.53 -30.02 -31.02
CA TRP A 566 -24.05 -28.70 -30.73
C TRP A 566 -24.17 -27.84 -32.00
N ARG A 567 -23.13 -27.84 -32.85
CA ARG A 567 -23.14 -27.13 -34.14
C ARG A 567 -24.28 -27.54 -35.05
N LEU A 568 -24.64 -28.83 -35.08
CA LEU A 568 -25.74 -29.35 -35.86
C LEU A 568 -27.12 -29.06 -35.28
N THR A 569 -27.22 -28.88 -33.98
CA THR A 569 -28.50 -28.68 -33.29
C THR A 569 -28.84 -27.21 -32.98
N HIS A 570 -27.85 -26.31 -33.06
CA HIS A 570 -28.00 -24.89 -32.73
C HIS A 570 -27.56 -23.97 -33.89
N PRO A 571 -28.16 -24.13 -35.10
CA PRO A 571 -27.72 -23.37 -36.26
C PRO A 571 -28.02 -21.87 -36.16
N PHE A 572 -29.04 -21.46 -35.42
CA PHE A 572 -29.43 -20.03 -35.30
C PHE A 572 -28.51 -19.29 -34.36
N GLU A 573 -28.07 -19.92 -33.29
CA GLU A 573 -27.07 -19.44 -32.35
C GLU A 573 -25.70 -19.38 -33.05
N LEU A 574 -25.32 -20.42 -33.78
CA LEU A 574 -24.07 -20.50 -34.53
C LEU A 574 -23.95 -19.40 -35.58
N LEU A 575 -25.07 -19.03 -36.24
CA LEU A 575 -25.14 -17.97 -37.25
C LEU A 575 -25.32 -16.57 -36.64
N GLY A 576 -25.38 -16.43 -35.33
CA GLY A 576 -25.59 -15.17 -34.64
C GLY A 576 -26.99 -14.57 -34.83
N ILE A 577 -28.00 -15.39 -35.27
CA ILE A 577 -29.37 -14.94 -35.54
C ILE A 577 -30.19 -14.83 -34.25
N ILE A 578 -29.88 -15.70 -33.28
CA ILE A 578 -30.46 -15.69 -31.94
C ILE A 578 -29.29 -15.61 -30.95
N SER A 579 -29.16 -14.50 -30.30
CA SER A 579 -28.37 -14.41 -29.07
C SER A 579 -29.34 -14.58 -27.91
N ASP A 580 -29.17 -15.63 -27.11
CA ASP A 580 -29.91 -15.78 -25.87
C ASP A 580 -29.48 -14.65 -24.92
N ARG A 581 -30.29 -13.58 -24.91
CA ARG A 581 -30.16 -12.47 -23.98
C ARG A 581 -31.03 -12.80 -22.77
N SER A 582 -30.54 -13.63 -21.90
CA SER A 582 -31.12 -13.77 -20.54
C SER A 582 -30.52 -12.79 -19.57
#